data_91c6bae63164af955b29308b893bad64
#
_entry.id   91c6bae63164af955b29308b893bad64
#
_cell.length_a   1.000
_cell.length_b   1.000
_cell.length_c   1.000
_cell.angle_alpha   90.00
_cell.angle_beta   90.00
_cell.angle_gamma   90.00
#
_symmetry.space_group_name_H-M   'P 1'
#
loop_
_entity.id
_entity.type
_entity.pdbx_description
1 polymer ?
#
loop_
_entity_poly.entity_id
_entity_poly.type
_entity_poly.pdbx_seq_one_letter_code
_entity_poly.pdbx_strand_id
1 'polypeptide(L)'
;MTIYIVDLEAVDTRYTAQWKKHLPLQLGNNTDEEIVVISGGETPQATTPGAFLNFGGTNIYKSKQLEQIGEMFCNGKVQDGDYFIYTDAWNPTVIQLRYMAELLGVDIRIGGMWHAGSYDPHDFLGRLIGEKAWVRHAEKSMFWCYDHNYFATEFHLNLFAKELLKYKGMFGMTPAETLKDANDNIVITGWPMEYMKDVLAPFKNMNKRDTIVFPHRLAPEKQLDIFKDLEKELPEYTFLVCQEQELTKDEYHTILGEAK
;
A
#
# COMPACT_ATOMS: atom_id res chain seq x y z
N MET A 1 3.59 25.05 -5.72
CA MET A 1 3.58 23.88 -4.81
C MET A 1 4.24 22.72 -5.53
N THR A 2 5.11 21.97 -4.87
CA THR A 2 5.65 20.72 -5.42
C THR A 2 5.05 19.53 -4.68
N ILE A 3 4.68 18.49 -5.41
CA ILE A 3 4.19 17.23 -4.83
C ILE A 3 5.34 16.22 -4.88
N TYR A 4 5.83 15.84 -3.72
CA TYR A 4 6.88 14.85 -3.56
C TYR A 4 6.28 13.47 -3.27
N ILE A 5 6.49 12.51 -4.15
CA ILE A 5 6.05 11.12 -3.96
C ILE A 5 7.19 10.34 -3.31
N VAL A 6 7.04 9.99 -2.03
CA VAL A 6 7.93 9.05 -1.34
C VAL A 6 7.47 7.64 -1.69
N ASP A 7 8.11 7.04 -2.68
CA ASP A 7 7.65 5.81 -3.31
C ASP A 7 7.97 4.54 -2.51
N LEU A 8 7.38 3.42 -2.93
CA LEU A 8 7.71 2.09 -2.44
C LEU A 8 8.80 1.46 -3.29
N GLU A 9 9.58 0.55 -2.69
CA GLU A 9 10.45 -0.32 -3.47
C GLU A 9 9.63 -1.16 -4.45
N ALA A 10 10.05 -1.14 -5.71
CA ALA A 10 9.42 -1.90 -6.77
C ALA A 10 9.72 -3.40 -6.62
N VAL A 11 8.67 -4.21 -6.59
CA VAL A 11 8.75 -5.66 -6.70
C VAL A 11 7.91 -6.07 -7.90
N ASP A 12 8.52 -6.65 -8.94
CA ASP A 12 7.89 -6.88 -10.25
C ASP A 12 6.63 -7.73 -10.20
N THR A 13 6.58 -8.67 -9.26
CA THR A 13 5.42 -9.54 -9.05
C THR A 13 4.31 -8.91 -8.21
N ARG A 14 4.46 -7.63 -7.80
CA ARG A 14 3.54 -6.93 -6.90
C ARG A 14 3.03 -5.63 -7.49
N TYR A 15 1.93 -5.13 -6.93
CA TYR A 15 1.36 -3.83 -7.27
C TYR A 15 2.32 -2.65 -7.03
N THR A 16 3.33 -2.81 -6.18
CA THR A 16 4.30 -1.75 -5.86
C THR A 16 5.08 -1.30 -7.09
N ALA A 17 5.47 -2.22 -7.99
CA ALA A 17 6.08 -1.86 -9.27
C ALA A 17 5.11 -1.10 -10.18
N GLN A 18 3.83 -1.46 -10.16
CA GLN A 18 2.79 -0.76 -10.92
C GLN A 18 2.57 0.67 -10.39
N TRP A 19 2.48 0.83 -9.08
CA TRP A 19 2.32 2.14 -8.46
C TRP A 19 3.50 3.07 -8.74
N LYS A 20 4.71 2.56 -8.62
CA LYS A 20 5.92 3.32 -8.95
C LYS A 20 5.87 3.88 -10.36
N LYS A 21 5.34 3.12 -11.31
CA LYS A 21 5.20 3.52 -12.73
C LYS A 21 4.02 4.46 -12.97
N HIS A 22 2.85 4.12 -12.44
CA HIS A 22 1.59 4.73 -12.86
C HIS A 22 1.11 5.87 -11.95
N LEU A 23 1.39 5.84 -10.65
CA LEU A 23 0.92 6.87 -9.71
C LEU A 23 1.42 8.27 -10.05
N PRO A 24 2.72 8.49 -10.37
CA PRO A 24 3.18 9.82 -10.79
C PRO A 24 2.46 10.34 -12.04
N LEU A 25 2.18 9.45 -13.00
CA LEU A 25 1.45 9.81 -14.21
C LEU A 25 -0.02 10.16 -13.92
N GLN A 26 -0.68 9.38 -13.06
CA GLN A 26 -2.05 9.66 -12.65
C GLN A 26 -2.18 11.00 -11.92
N LEU A 27 -1.26 11.29 -11.00
CA LEU A 27 -1.25 12.58 -10.31
C LEU A 27 -0.96 13.71 -11.29
N GLY A 28 0.05 13.60 -12.17
CA GLY A 28 0.40 14.61 -13.15
C GLY A 28 -0.70 14.90 -14.16
N ASN A 29 -1.57 13.93 -14.46
CA ASN A 29 -2.74 14.15 -15.32
C ASN A 29 -3.90 14.89 -14.61
N ASN A 30 -3.85 15.04 -13.30
CA ASN A 30 -4.91 15.62 -12.48
C ASN A 30 -4.51 16.91 -11.75
N THR A 31 -3.29 17.39 -11.95
CA THR A 31 -2.80 18.65 -11.38
C THR A 31 -1.78 19.29 -12.31
N ASP A 32 -1.68 20.61 -12.26
CA ASP A 32 -0.63 21.39 -12.92
C ASP A 32 0.63 21.55 -12.06
N GLU A 33 0.64 20.97 -10.85
CA GLU A 33 1.75 21.07 -9.92
C GLU A 33 2.93 20.18 -10.36
N GLU A 34 4.14 20.58 -10.00
CA GLU A 34 5.33 19.79 -10.24
C GLU A 34 5.29 18.49 -9.40
N ILE A 35 5.56 17.36 -10.04
CA ILE A 35 5.63 16.06 -9.35
C ILE A 35 7.06 15.55 -9.35
N VAL A 36 7.59 15.31 -8.16
CA VAL A 36 8.94 14.79 -7.94
C VAL A 36 8.86 13.46 -7.20
N VAL A 37 9.50 12.42 -7.74
CA VAL A 37 9.55 11.11 -7.10
C VAL A 37 10.84 10.95 -6.30
N ILE A 38 10.72 10.68 -5.00
CA ILE A 38 11.82 10.37 -4.09
C ILE A 38 11.92 8.86 -3.95
N SER A 39 12.95 8.27 -4.55
CA SER A 39 13.17 6.83 -4.59
C SER A 39 14.44 6.44 -3.83
N GLY A 40 14.40 5.32 -3.12
CA GLY A 40 15.56 4.77 -2.40
C GLY A 40 16.56 4.00 -3.28
N GLY A 41 16.32 3.94 -4.60
CA GLY A 41 17.17 3.22 -5.53
C GLY A 41 16.95 1.71 -5.55
N GLU A 42 17.98 0.96 -5.89
CA GLU A 42 17.89 -0.51 -5.97
C GLU A 42 17.97 -1.15 -4.58
N THR A 43 17.20 -2.23 -4.40
CA THR A 43 17.20 -3.06 -3.19
C THR A 43 17.56 -4.50 -3.53
N PRO A 44 18.07 -5.28 -2.55
CA PRO A 44 18.28 -6.70 -2.72
C PRO A 44 16.96 -7.41 -3.11
N GLN A 45 17.00 -8.20 -4.18
CA GLN A 45 15.81 -8.92 -4.67
C GLN A 45 15.41 -10.11 -3.78
N ALA A 46 16.38 -10.71 -3.06
CA ALA A 46 16.12 -11.83 -2.17
C ALA A 46 15.27 -11.36 -0.97
N THR A 47 14.07 -11.92 -0.82
CA THR A 47 13.19 -11.63 0.30
C THR A 47 13.66 -12.28 1.60
N THR A 48 13.31 -11.68 2.73
CA THR A 48 13.46 -12.35 4.03
C THR A 48 12.58 -13.61 4.05
N PRO A 49 13.08 -14.76 4.52
CA PRO A 49 12.29 -15.98 4.58
C PRO A 49 10.93 -15.77 5.28
N GLY A 50 9.86 -16.21 4.63
CA GLY A 50 8.47 -16.06 5.10
C GLY A 50 7.87 -14.66 4.91
N ALA A 51 8.61 -13.73 4.30
CA ALA A 51 8.14 -12.38 3.98
C ALA A 51 8.10 -12.14 2.47
N PHE A 52 7.55 -11.00 2.08
CA PHE A 52 7.49 -10.54 0.69
C PHE A 52 8.47 -9.38 0.41
N LEU A 53 9.24 -8.98 1.41
CA LEU A 53 10.27 -7.95 1.33
C LEU A 53 11.57 -8.46 1.94
N ASN A 54 12.68 -7.82 1.57
CA ASN A 54 13.92 -7.91 2.33
C ASN A 54 13.89 -6.83 3.43
N PHE A 55 13.76 -7.23 4.70
CA PHE A 55 13.62 -6.26 5.79
C PHE A 55 14.86 -5.37 6.01
N GLY A 56 16.05 -5.86 5.70
CA GLY A 56 17.25 -5.01 5.67
C GLY A 56 17.20 -4.05 4.48
N GLY A 57 16.89 -4.56 3.30
CA GLY A 57 16.81 -3.81 2.04
C GLY A 57 15.78 -2.69 2.09
N THR A 58 14.55 -2.97 2.56
CA THR A 58 13.50 -1.94 2.67
C THR A 58 13.91 -0.79 3.61
N ASN A 59 14.64 -1.09 4.69
CA ASN A 59 15.12 -0.04 5.59
C ASN A 59 16.26 0.79 4.96
N ILE A 60 17.15 0.18 4.18
CA ILE A 60 18.15 0.90 3.39
C ILE A 60 17.46 1.82 2.37
N TYR A 61 16.43 1.32 1.68
CA TYR A 61 15.64 2.09 0.73
C TYR A 61 15.05 3.35 1.37
N LYS A 62 14.32 3.18 2.46
CA LYS A 62 13.70 4.27 3.23
C LYS A 62 14.74 5.25 3.79
N SER A 63 15.90 4.77 4.22
CA SER A 63 16.99 5.63 4.71
C SER A 63 17.58 6.51 3.61
N LYS A 64 17.75 5.97 2.39
CA LYS A 64 18.20 6.76 1.23
C LYS A 64 17.17 7.81 0.79
N GLN A 65 15.88 7.52 0.91
CA GLN A 65 14.84 8.52 0.70
C GLN A 65 14.94 9.66 1.72
N LEU A 66 15.14 9.31 2.99
CA LEU A 66 15.30 10.30 4.06
C LEU A 66 16.56 11.16 3.87
N GLU A 67 17.65 10.58 3.44
CA GLU A 67 18.90 11.31 3.10
C GLU A 67 18.61 12.36 2.02
N GLN A 68 17.97 11.98 0.92
CA GLN A 68 17.57 12.91 -0.14
C GLN A 68 16.67 14.04 0.39
N ILE A 69 15.67 13.70 1.21
CA ILE A 69 14.77 14.70 1.82
C ILE A 69 15.58 15.68 2.70
N GLY A 70 16.50 15.17 3.52
CA GLY A 70 17.38 16.01 4.33
C GLY A 70 18.23 16.96 3.49
N GLU A 71 18.82 16.48 2.39
CA GLU A 71 19.57 17.32 1.44
C GLU A 71 18.67 18.39 0.79
N MET A 72 17.41 18.05 0.48
CA MET A 72 16.46 19.01 -0.08
C MET A 72 16.16 20.15 0.90
N PHE A 73 15.98 19.85 2.19
CA PHE A 73 15.85 20.90 3.23
C PHE A 73 17.11 21.74 3.34
N CYS A 74 18.30 21.13 3.42
CA CYS A 74 19.57 21.83 3.50
C CYS A 74 19.81 22.78 2.32
N ASN A 75 19.32 22.42 1.13
CA ASN A 75 19.49 23.19 -0.10
C ASN A 75 18.31 24.14 -0.38
N GLY A 76 17.36 24.29 0.54
CA GLY A 76 16.21 25.18 0.41
C GLY A 76 15.26 24.81 -0.74
N LYS A 77 15.23 23.54 -1.14
CA LYS A 77 14.32 23.05 -2.20
C LYS A 77 12.90 22.83 -1.72
N VAL A 78 12.75 22.47 -0.43
CA VAL A 78 11.43 22.31 0.19
C VAL A 78 10.93 23.69 0.62
N GLN A 79 9.71 24.03 0.22
CA GLN A 79 9.10 25.33 0.44
C GLN A 79 7.77 25.19 1.19
N ASP A 80 7.30 26.30 1.76
CA ASP A 80 5.96 26.37 2.34
C ASP A 80 4.89 26.02 1.32
N GLY A 81 3.94 25.18 1.75
CA GLY A 81 2.87 24.68 0.94
C GLY A 81 3.19 23.41 0.14
N ASP A 82 4.44 22.93 0.15
CA ASP A 82 4.79 21.67 -0.52
C ASP A 82 4.11 20.45 0.12
N TYR A 83 3.87 19.42 -0.69
CA TYR A 83 3.11 18.26 -0.27
C TYR A 83 3.91 16.97 -0.47
N PHE A 84 4.09 16.21 0.62
CA PHE A 84 4.73 14.90 0.59
C PHE A 84 3.67 13.79 0.64
N ILE A 85 3.70 12.85 -0.31
CA ILE A 85 2.81 11.69 -0.35
C ILE A 85 3.64 10.42 -0.12
N TYR A 86 3.47 9.81 1.03
CA TYR A 86 3.99 8.48 1.31
C TYR A 86 3.06 7.43 0.70
N THR A 87 3.55 6.71 -0.28
CA THR A 87 2.78 5.65 -0.94
C THR A 87 2.58 4.42 -0.05
N ASP A 88 3.33 4.32 1.05
CA ASP A 88 3.09 3.42 2.18
C ASP A 88 3.25 4.21 3.49
N ALA A 89 2.15 4.38 4.22
CA ALA A 89 2.14 5.09 5.49
C ALA A 89 2.91 4.35 6.59
N TRP A 90 3.18 3.05 6.42
CA TRP A 90 4.07 2.33 7.34
C TRP A 90 5.54 2.62 7.01
N ASN A 91 5.92 3.88 7.17
CA ASN A 91 7.27 4.38 6.91
C ASN A 91 7.73 5.29 8.06
N PRO A 92 8.59 4.78 8.98
CA PRO A 92 9.05 5.55 10.15
C PRO A 92 9.75 6.87 9.80
N THR A 93 10.24 7.04 8.57
CA THR A 93 10.90 8.29 8.16
C THR A 93 9.96 9.49 8.15
N VAL A 94 8.63 9.28 8.15
CA VAL A 94 7.66 10.38 8.27
C VAL A 94 7.83 11.15 9.58
N ILE A 95 8.20 10.47 10.66
CA ILE A 95 8.46 11.12 11.95
C ILE A 95 9.65 12.08 11.83
N GLN A 96 10.69 11.66 11.10
CA GLN A 96 11.88 12.50 10.87
C GLN A 96 11.59 13.65 9.89
N LEU A 97 10.75 13.43 8.88
CA LEU A 97 10.29 14.50 7.99
C LEU A 97 9.50 15.57 8.78
N ARG A 98 8.53 15.16 9.59
CA ARG A 98 7.75 16.08 10.45
C ARG A 98 8.68 16.86 11.40
N TYR A 99 9.60 16.16 12.05
CA TYR A 99 10.60 16.75 12.93
C TYR A 99 11.44 17.83 12.23
N MET A 100 11.95 17.55 11.01
CA MET A 100 12.74 18.51 10.23
C MET A 100 11.90 19.74 9.85
N ALA A 101 10.70 19.53 9.31
CA ALA A 101 9.82 20.60 8.87
C ALA A 101 9.48 21.58 10.03
N GLU A 102 9.06 21.03 11.17
CA GLU A 102 8.69 21.84 12.33
C GLU A 102 9.88 22.62 12.92
N LEU A 103 11.06 21.99 13.06
CA LEU A 103 12.23 22.66 13.60
C LEU A 103 12.85 23.69 12.66
N LEU A 104 12.71 23.49 11.35
CA LEU A 104 13.18 24.45 10.35
C LEU A 104 12.13 25.53 10.02
N GLY A 105 10.91 25.38 10.56
CA GLY A 105 9.82 26.34 10.36
C GLY A 105 9.30 26.36 8.92
N VAL A 106 9.35 25.21 8.22
CA VAL A 106 8.81 25.06 6.86
C VAL A 106 7.43 24.42 6.95
N ASP A 107 6.40 25.10 6.47
CA ASP A 107 5.01 24.65 6.50
C ASP A 107 4.71 23.72 5.32
N ILE A 108 4.84 22.43 5.54
CA ILE A 108 4.52 21.38 4.56
C ILE A 108 3.30 20.57 4.99
N ARG A 109 2.70 19.89 4.02
CA ARG A 109 1.68 18.87 4.28
C ARG A 109 2.20 17.50 3.95
N ILE A 110 1.74 16.49 4.71
CA ILE A 110 2.18 15.10 4.55
C ILE A 110 0.94 14.20 4.48
N GLY A 111 0.82 13.44 3.41
CA GLY A 111 -0.21 12.40 3.25
C GLY A 111 0.41 11.00 3.26
N GLY A 112 -0.31 10.02 3.80
CA GLY A 112 0.16 8.64 3.82
C GLY A 112 -0.94 7.63 3.52
N MET A 113 -0.68 6.70 2.61
CA MET A 113 -1.60 5.62 2.24
C MET A 113 -1.36 4.40 3.11
N TRP A 114 -2.33 4.08 3.95
CA TRP A 114 -2.30 2.88 4.80
C TRP A 114 -2.66 1.63 4.00
N HIS A 115 -1.74 0.66 3.95
CA HIS A 115 -1.96 -0.63 3.28
C HIS A 115 -2.41 -1.70 4.26
N ALA A 116 -1.68 -1.85 5.35
CA ALA A 116 -1.92 -2.74 6.46
C ALA A 116 -1.03 -2.33 7.63
N GLY A 117 -1.02 -3.10 8.71
CA GLY A 117 -0.18 -2.83 9.85
C GLY A 117 -0.27 -3.89 10.93
N SER A 118 0.40 -3.65 12.04
CA SER A 118 0.43 -4.60 13.15
C SER A 118 -0.94 -4.80 13.82
N TYR A 119 -1.88 -3.92 13.57
CA TYR A 119 -3.25 -3.98 14.07
C TYR A 119 -4.14 -5.00 13.33
N ASP A 120 -3.70 -5.46 12.14
CA ASP A 120 -4.40 -6.50 11.38
C ASP A 120 -3.80 -7.88 11.71
N PRO A 121 -4.55 -8.79 12.36
CA PRO A 121 -4.05 -10.11 12.73
C PRO A 121 -3.80 -11.00 11.50
N HIS A 122 -4.34 -10.65 10.33
CA HIS A 122 -4.13 -11.39 9.08
C HIS A 122 -2.95 -10.86 8.26
N ASP A 123 -2.49 -9.64 8.53
CA ASP A 123 -1.27 -9.11 7.93
C ASP A 123 -0.02 -9.75 8.56
N PHE A 124 1.07 -9.79 7.79
CA PHE A 124 2.31 -10.38 8.28
C PHE A 124 2.90 -9.58 9.46
N LEU A 125 2.76 -8.25 9.49
CA LEU A 125 3.19 -7.44 10.63
C LEU A 125 2.39 -7.79 11.89
N GLY A 126 1.07 -7.95 11.75
CA GLY A 126 0.21 -8.39 12.85
C GLY A 126 0.63 -9.75 13.40
N ARG A 127 0.91 -10.71 12.51
CA ARG A 127 1.34 -12.05 12.91
C ARG A 127 2.73 -12.10 13.55
N LEU A 128 3.68 -11.28 13.06
CA LEU A 128 5.07 -11.34 13.52
C LEU A 128 5.35 -10.43 14.72
N ILE A 129 4.77 -9.24 14.75
CA ILE A 129 5.11 -8.21 15.74
C ILE A 129 3.89 -7.50 16.33
N GLY A 130 2.67 -7.90 15.99
CA GLY A 130 1.43 -7.25 16.44
C GLY A 130 1.28 -7.16 17.96
N GLU A 131 1.83 -8.11 18.71
CA GLU A 131 1.82 -8.12 20.17
C GLU A 131 2.90 -7.22 20.81
N LYS A 132 3.80 -6.64 20.01
CA LYS A 132 4.87 -5.78 20.51
C LYS A 132 4.38 -4.37 20.77
N ALA A 133 4.51 -3.87 21.99
CA ALA A 133 4.05 -2.54 22.37
C ALA A 133 4.68 -1.42 21.54
N TRP A 134 5.98 -1.53 21.23
CA TRP A 134 6.70 -0.50 20.48
C TRP A 134 6.12 -0.28 19.09
N VAL A 135 5.69 -1.34 18.37
CA VAL A 135 5.14 -1.19 17.02
C VAL A 135 3.80 -0.46 17.04
N ARG A 136 2.95 -0.74 18.03
CA ARG A 136 1.69 -0.02 18.22
C ARG A 136 1.91 1.47 18.52
N HIS A 137 2.94 1.82 19.31
CA HIS A 137 3.30 3.21 19.55
C HIS A 137 3.88 3.87 18.28
N ALA A 138 4.72 3.16 17.53
CA ALA A 138 5.26 3.68 16.27
C ALA A 138 4.16 3.98 15.25
N GLU A 139 3.20 3.07 15.05
CA GLU A 139 2.08 3.27 14.14
C GLU A 139 1.19 4.46 14.56
N LYS A 140 0.92 4.63 15.84
CA LYS A 140 0.21 5.81 16.33
C LYS A 140 1.00 7.10 16.08
N SER A 141 2.31 7.08 16.29
CA SER A 141 3.15 8.26 16.01
C SER A 141 3.16 8.59 14.51
N MET A 142 3.27 7.59 13.64
CA MET A 142 3.17 7.81 12.20
C MET A 142 1.81 8.39 11.80
N PHE A 143 0.71 7.87 12.35
CA PHE A 143 -0.64 8.40 12.09
C PHE A 143 -0.75 9.90 12.41
N TRP A 144 -0.21 10.34 13.52
CA TRP A 144 -0.24 11.75 13.92
C TRP A 144 0.75 12.65 13.16
N CYS A 145 1.73 12.05 12.46
CA CYS A 145 2.63 12.81 11.58
C CYS A 145 2.00 13.13 10.22
N TYR A 146 0.95 12.40 9.80
CA TYR A 146 0.24 12.66 8.55
C TYR A 146 -0.87 13.70 8.74
N ASP A 147 -0.85 14.73 7.89
CA ASP A 147 -1.96 15.69 7.76
C ASP A 147 -3.15 15.05 7.02
N HIS A 148 -2.88 14.06 6.16
CA HIS A 148 -3.90 13.27 5.51
C HIS A 148 -3.58 11.78 5.59
N ASN A 149 -4.47 11.03 6.22
CA ASN A 149 -4.39 9.58 6.31
C ASN A 149 -5.35 8.95 5.29
N TYR A 150 -4.79 8.32 4.27
CA TYR A 150 -5.54 7.69 3.18
C TYR A 150 -5.80 6.22 3.49
N PHE A 151 -7.05 5.80 3.32
CA PHE A 151 -7.47 4.41 3.44
C PHE A 151 -8.20 3.97 2.18
N ALA A 152 -7.96 2.74 1.73
CA ALA A 152 -8.63 2.22 0.55
C ALA A 152 -10.14 1.95 0.81
N THR A 153 -10.51 1.55 2.03
CA THR A 153 -11.88 1.13 2.35
C THR A 153 -12.28 1.51 3.77
N GLU A 154 -13.57 1.68 4.00
CA GLU A 154 -14.15 1.85 5.34
C GLU A 154 -13.88 0.64 6.24
N PHE A 155 -13.82 -0.58 5.67
CA PHE A 155 -13.46 -1.79 6.43
C PHE A 155 -12.09 -1.67 7.06
N HIS A 156 -11.09 -1.25 6.27
CA HIS A 156 -9.72 -1.07 6.75
C HIS A 156 -9.64 0.05 7.80
N LEU A 157 -10.31 1.18 7.56
CA LEU A 157 -10.37 2.28 8.53
C LEU A 157 -11.01 1.82 9.84
N ASN A 158 -12.08 1.02 9.77
CA ASN A 158 -12.75 0.51 10.97
C ASN A 158 -11.83 -0.41 11.80
N LEU A 159 -11.08 -1.29 11.12
CA LEU A 159 -10.07 -2.13 11.76
C LEU A 159 -8.97 -1.30 12.44
N PHE A 160 -8.44 -0.30 11.73
CA PHE A 160 -7.43 0.63 12.23
C PHE A 160 -7.93 1.40 13.47
N ALA A 161 -9.10 2.01 13.37
CA ALA A 161 -9.71 2.79 14.46
C ALA A 161 -9.92 1.93 15.71
N LYS A 162 -10.49 0.74 15.54
CA LYS A 162 -10.79 -0.18 16.62
C LYS A 162 -9.53 -0.80 17.24
N GLU A 163 -8.65 -1.37 16.42
CA GLU A 163 -7.56 -2.21 16.92
C GLU A 163 -6.29 -1.41 17.25
N LEU A 164 -5.99 -0.34 16.52
CA LEU A 164 -4.83 0.50 16.79
C LEU A 164 -5.16 1.65 17.74
N LEU A 165 -6.13 2.49 17.37
CA LEU A 165 -6.45 3.70 18.13
C LEU A 165 -7.39 3.44 19.32
N LYS A 166 -8.00 2.25 19.37
CA LYS A 166 -8.94 1.83 20.44
C LYS A 166 -10.22 2.67 20.51
N TYR A 167 -10.64 3.25 19.39
CA TYR A 167 -11.94 3.87 19.29
C TYR A 167 -13.04 2.83 19.46
N LYS A 168 -14.09 3.22 20.12
CA LYS A 168 -15.33 2.44 20.25
C LYS A 168 -16.41 3.16 19.44
N GLY A 169 -17.31 2.39 18.83
CA GLY A 169 -18.51 2.98 18.24
C GLY A 169 -19.35 3.70 19.31
N MET A 170 -19.85 4.88 18.99
CA MET A 170 -20.67 5.72 19.89
C MET A 170 -21.97 6.11 19.19
N PHE A 171 -23.05 6.18 19.93
CA PHE A 171 -24.37 6.64 19.41
C PHE A 171 -24.83 5.93 18.14
N GLY A 172 -24.54 4.63 17.98
CA GLY A 172 -24.86 3.85 16.79
C GLY A 172 -23.84 3.94 15.65
N MET A 173 -22.79 4.74 15.80
CA MET A 173 -21.68 4.85 14.84
C MET A 173 -20.70 3.71 15.00
N THR A 174 -20.03 3.33 13.92
CA THR A 174 -18.87 2.43 13.93
C THR A 174 -17.64 3.12 14.51
N PRO A 175 -16.57 2.38 14.92
CA PRO A 175 -15.29 2.98 15.27
C PRO A 175 -14.71 3.89 14.19
N ALA A 176 -14.88 3.53 12.91
CA ALA A 176 -14.42 4.35 11.77
C ALA A 176 -15.15 5.68 11.69
N GLU A 177 -16.48 5.68 11.79
CA GLU A 177 -17.30 6.89 11.78
C GLU A 177 -16.98 7.79 12.98
N THR A 178 -16.82 7.21 14.18
CA THR A 178 -16.41 7.97 15.37
C THR A 178 -15.02 8.60 15.20
N LEU A 179 -14.09 7.90 14.57
CA LEU A 179 -12.75 8.45 14.30
C LEU A 179 -12.81 9.59 13.27
N LYS A 180 -13.60 9.44 12.20
CA LYS A 180 -13.79 10.48 11.17
C LYS A 180 -14.48 11.73 11.74
N ASP A 181 -15.45 11.57 12.62
CA ASP A 181 -16.13 12.68 13.30
C ASP A 181 -15.18 13.47 14.21
N ALA A 182 -14.22 12.79 14.82
CA ALA A 182 -13.22 13.41 15.69
C ALA A 182 -12.01 13.99 14.95
N ASN A 183 -11.80 13.64 13.67
CA ASN A 183 -10.61 14.00 12.91
C ASN A 183 -10.94 14.22 11.42
N ASP A 184 -10.61 15.37 10.90
CA ASP A 184 -10.78 15.75 9.50
C ASP A 184 -9.61 15.30 8.58
N ASN A 185 -8.58 14.68 9.16
CA ASN A 185 -7.39 14.21 8.44
C ASN A 185 -7.53 12.81 7.83
N ILE A 186 -8.75 12.26 7.73
CA ILE A 186 -9.01 10.91 7.24
C ILE A 186 -9.76 10.96 5.90
N VAL A 187 -9.20 10.28 4.90
CA VAL A 187 -9.77 10.26 3.55
C VAL A 187 -9.87 8.81 3.05
N ILE A 188 -11.07 8.44 2.58
CA ILE A 188 -11.26 7.17 1.86
C ILE A 188 -11.06 7.43 0.37
N THR A 189 -9.97 6.91 -0.17
CA THR A 189 -9.55 7.17 -1.56
C THR A 189 -9.90 6.04 -2.53
N GLY A 190 -10.27 4.86 -2.02
CA GLY A 190 -10.18 3.65 -2.83
C GLY A 190 -8.71 3.23 -3.03
N TRP A 191 -8.50 2.27 -3.91
CA TRP A 191 -7.17 1.82 -4.28
C TRP A 191 -6.80 2.41 -5.65
N PRO A 192 -5.70 3.15 -5.80
CA PRO A 192 -5.34 3.83 -7.06
C PRO A 192 -4.89 2.83 -8.13
N MET A 193 -5.85 2.18 -8.77
CA MET A 193 -5.65 1.12 -9.77
C MET A 193 -6.31 1.44 -11.13
N GLU A 194 -6.60 2.69 -11.43
CA GLU A 194 -7.26 3.12 -12.68
C GLU A 194 -6.48 2.67 -13.93
N TYR A 195 -5.15 2.59 -13.85
CA TYR A 195 -4.30 2.06 -14.91
C TYR A 195 -4.61 0.61 -15.31
N MET A 196 -5.23 -0.16 -14.40
CA MET A 196 -5.61 -1.55 -14.69
C MET A 196 -6.61 -1.66 -15.83
N LYS A 197 -7.43 -0.64 -16.05
CA LYS A 197 -8.36 -0.58 -17.17
C LYS A 197 -7.61 -0.69 -18.52
N ASP A 198 -6.50 0.03 -18.65
CA ASP A 198 -5.69 0.02 -19.88
C ASP A 198 -4.85 -1.25 -19.98
N VAL A 199 -4.27 -1.70 -18.87
CA VAL A 199 -3.49 -2.94 -18.80
C VAL A 199 -4.33 -4.16 -19.18
N LEU A 200 -5.59 -4.20 -18.77
CA LEU A 200 -6.50 -5.33 -19.02
C LEU A 200 -7.33 -5.18 -20.30
N ALA A 201 -7.29 -4.03 -20.96
CA ALA A 201 -8.07 -3.79 -22.19
C ALA A 201 -7.85 -4.87 -23.28
N PRO A 202 -6.64 -5.36 -23.56
CA PRO A 202 -6.40 -6.42 -24.55
C PRO A 202 -7.10 -7.75 -24.22
N PHE A 203 -7.38 -8.01 -22.96
CA PHE A 203 -7.91 -9.27 -22.46
C PHE A 203 -9.41 -9.25 -22.20
N LYS A 204 -10.08 -8.09 -22.40
CA LYS A 204 -11.48 -7.86 -22.02
C LYS A 204 -12.49 -8.74 -22.75
N ASN A 205 -12.25 -9.08 -24.02
CA ASN A 205 -13.20 -9.74 -24.90
C ASN A 205 -12.74 -11.16 -25.28
N MET A 206 -11.99 -11.82 -24.42
CA MET A 206 -11.54 -13.18 -24.66
C MET A 206 -12.69 -14.19 -24.54
N ASN A 207 -12.63 -15.26 -25.32
CA ASN A 207 -13.57 -16.35 -25.22
C ASN A 207 -13.44 -17.03 -23.86
N LYS A 208 -14.54 -17.15 -23.13
CA LYS A 208 -14.55 -17.80 -21.82
C LYS A 208 -14.42 -19.32 -21.96
N ARG A 209 -13.63 -19.89 -21.06
CA ARG A 209 -13.46 -21.34 -20.87
C ARG A 209 -14.06 -21.74 -19.54
N ASP A 210 -14.44 -23.00 -19.41
CA ASP A 210 -14.94 -23.56 -18.14
C ASP A 210 -13.76 -23.78 -17.16
N THR A 211 -13.07 -22.67 -16.86
CA THR A 211 -11.88 -22.64 -15.98
C THR A 211 -12.11 -21.68 -14.81
N ILE A 212 -11.88 -22.18 -13.61
CA ILE A 212 -11.90 -21.40 -12.37
C ILE A 212 -10.45 -21.23 -11.92
N VAL A 213 -10.03 -19.99 -11.65
CA VAL A 213 -8.63 -19.71 -11.34
C VAL A 213 -8.45 -19.25 -9.90
N PHE A 214 -7.34 -19.68 -9.29
CA PHE A 214 -6.82 -19.13 -8.04
C PHE A 214 -5.66 -18.21 -8.38
N PRO A 215 -5.89 -16.86 -8.43
CA PRO A 215 -4.91 -15.91 -8.94
C PRO A 215 -3.92 -15.44 -7.86
N HIS A 216 -4.03 -15.98 -6.65
CA HIS A 216 -3.27 -15.53 -5.49
C HIS A 216 -1.99 -16.32 -5.28
N ARG A 217 -1.06 -15.73 -4.52
CA ARG A 217 0.07 -16.46 -3.94
C ARG A 217 -0.42 -17.55 -2.98
N LEU A 218 0.38 -18.60 -2.84
CA LEU A 218 0.11 -19.69 -1.88
C LEU A 218 0.46 -19.22 -0.47
N ALA A 219 -0.53 -18.62 0.21
CA ALA A 219 -0.41 -18.15 1.57
C ALA A 219 -1.66 -18.52 2.37
N PRO A 220 -1.54 -18.84 3.68
CA PRO A 220 -2.64 -19.34 4.49
C PRO A 220 -3.89 -18.43 4.46
N GLU A 221 -3.68 -17.11 4.46
CA GLU A 221 -4.78 -16.13 4.41
C GLU A 221 -5.54 -16.10 3.08
N LYS A 222 -5.05 -16.78 2.05
CA LYS A 222 -5.71 -16.91 0.74
C LYS A 222 -6.61 -18.14 0.63
N GLN A 223 -6.58 -19.00 1.65
CA GLN A 223 -7.52 -20.11 1.80
C GLN A 223 -7.54 -21.07 0.60
N LEU A 224 -6.37 -21.50 0.13
CA LEU A 224 -6.25 -22.44 -0.98
C LEU A 224 -7.05 -23.73 -0.76
N ASP A 225 -7.18 -24.16 0.50
CA ASP A 225 -7.90 -25.37 0.86
C ASP A 225 -9.38 -25.30 0.44
N ILE A 226 -10.03 -24.13 0.62
CA ILE A 226 -11.41 -23.91 0.17
C ILE A 226 -11.50 -24.03 -1.35
N PHE A 227 -10.51 -23.50 -2.08
CA PHE A 227 -10.46 -23.63 -3.53
C PHE A 227 -10.30 -25.08 -3.98
N LYS A 228 -9.48 -25.87 -3.30
CA LYS A 228 -9.29 -27.31 -3.56
C LYS A 228 -10.51 -28.15 -3.17
N ASP A 229 -11.29 -27.73 -2.18
CA ASP A 229 -12.55 -28.37 -1.85
C ASP A 229 -13.62 -28.07 -2.90
N LEU A 230 -13.67 -26.82 -3.39
CA LEU A 230 -14.57 -26.44 -4.49
C LEU A 230 -14.29 -27.24 -5.79
N GLU A 231 -13.02 -27.54 -6.08
CA GLU A 231 -12.62 -28.38 -7.22
C GLU A 231 -13.28 -29.76 -7.17
N LYS A 232 -13.44 -30.35 -5.98
CA LYS A 232 -14.09 -31.66 -5.80
C LYS A 232 -15.60 -31.61 -6.04
N GLU A 233 -16.21 -30.46 -5.74
CA GLU A 233 -17.66 -30.26 -5.88
C GLU A 233 -18.09 -29.87 -7.29
N LEU A 234 -17.17 -29.36 -8.11
CA LEU A 234 -17.42 -28.87 -9.46
C LEU A 234 -16.52 -29.55 -10.50
N PRO A 235 -16.65 -30.87 -10.70
CA PRO A 235 -15.75 -31.63 -11.58
C PRO A 235 -15.87 -31.27 -13.06
N GLU A 236 -16.91 -30.56 -13.47
CA GLU A 236 -17.10 -30.07 -14.84
C GLU A 236 -16.23 -28.88 -15.21
N TYR A 237 -15.59 -28.23 -14.21
CA TYR A 237 -14.68 -27.11 -14.43
C TYR A 237 -13.22 -27.54 -14.30
N THR A 238 -12.35 -26.88 -15.06
CA THR A 238 -10.91 -26.96 -14.86
C THR A 238 -10.48 -25.99 -13.79
N PHE A 239 -9.80 -26.44 -12.75
CA PHE A 239 -9.27 -25.59 -11.68
C PHE A 239 -7.79 -25.34 -11.91
N LEU A 240 -7.35 -24.06 -11.78
CA LEU A 240 -5.99 -23.66 -12.04
C LEU A 240 -5.47 -22.75 -10.93
N VAL A 241 -4.37 -23.16 -10.31
CA VAL A 241 -3.61 -22.34 -9.33
C VAL A 241 -2.50 -21.64 -10.08
N CYS A 242 -2.63 -20.30 -10.26
CA CYS A 242 -1.69 -19.53 -11.09
C CYS A 242 -0.24 -19.60 -10.59
N GLN A 243 -0.01 -19.65 -9.27
CA GLN A 243 1.35 -19.71 -8.71
C GLN A 243 2.04 -21.07 -8.93
N GLU A 244 1.31 -22.14 -9.20
CA GLU A 244 1.88 -23.44 -9.54
C GLU A 244 2.36 -23.51 -11.01
N GLN A 245 2.14 -22.43 -11.77
CA GLN A 245 2.54 -22.28 -13.17
C GLN A 245 3.64 -21.22 -13.27
N GLU A 246 4.62 -21.45 -14.15
CA GLU A 246 5.64 -20.45 -14.49
C GLU A 246 5.09 -19.49 -15.57
N LEU A 247 4.19 -18.57 -15.18
CA LEU A 247 3.48 -17.69 -16.11
C LEU A 247 4.23 -16.36 -16.27
N THR A 248 4.32 -15.90 -17.51
CA THR A 248 4.58 -14.50 -17.81
C THR A 248 3.36 -13.64 -17.43
N LYS A 249 3.53 -12.32 -17.35
CA LYS A 249 2.40 -11.40 -17.08
C LYS A 249 1.28 -11.52 -18.12
N ASP A 250 1.64 -11.65 -19.38
CA ASP A 250 0.66 -11.73 -20.48
C ASP A 250 -0.11 -13.05 -20.43
N GLU A 251 0.56 -14.17 -20.16
CA GLU A 251 -0.10 -15.47 -19.94
C GLU A 251 -1.02 -15.43 -18.72
N TYR A 252 -0.58 -14.82 -17.62
CA TYR A 252 -1.41 -14.64 -16.44
C TYR A 252 -2.68 -13.82 -16.75
N HIS A 253 -2.55 -12.68 -17.44
CA HIS A 253 -3.70 -11.87 -17.84
C HIS A 253 -4.60 -12.59 -18.85
N THR A 254 -4.01 -13.37 -19.76
CA THR A 254 -4.77 -14.22 -20.69
C THR A 254 -5.63 -15.22 -19.96
N ILE A 255 -5.06 -15.94 -18.99
CA ILE A 255 -5.79 -16.91 -18.16
C ILE A 255 -6.93 -16.22 -17.40
N LEU A 256 -6.68 -15.06 -16.80
CA LEU A 256 -7.75 -14.28 -16.13
C LEU A 256 -8.84 -13.83 -17.11
N GLY A 257 -8.45 -13.42 -18.32
CA GLY A 257 -9.37 -13.01 -19.37
C GLY A 257 -10.25 -14.17 -19.89
N GLU A 258 -9.69 -15.38 -19.95
CA GLU A 258 -10.39 -16.60 -20.40
C GLU A 258 -11.19 -17.29 -19.28
N ALA A 259 -10.88 -17.07 -18.01
CA ALA A 259 -11.56 -17.69 -16.87
C ALA A 259 -13.04 -17.27 -16.80
N LYS A 260 -13.88 -18.20 -16.31
CA LYS A 260 -15.32 -18.01 -16.18
C LYS A 260 -15.72 -17.32 -14.88
#